data_0d32425743b10dfbb8f266f8c219938d
#
_entry.id   0d32425743b10dfbb8f266f8c219938d
#
_cell.length_a   1.000
_cell.length_b   1.000
_cell.length_c   1.000
_cell.angle_alpha   90.00
_cell.angle_beta   90.00
_cell.angle_gamma   90.00
#
_symmetry.space_group_name_H-M   'P 1'
#
loop_
_entity.id
_entity.type
_entity.pdbx_description
1 polymer ?
#
loop_
_entity_poly.entity_id
_entity_poly.type
_entity_poly.pdbx_seq_one_letter_code
_entity_poly.pdbx_strand_id
1 'polypeptide(L)'
;PLADEGKCGFEVGNVIELPYPDKSIDVVVAVRMLTHCDAWPQLIKEMCRVSRGVVITDYPTSQSLNAIAPALFNAKKKYEKNTRTWTLFKHKQVKEGFAAAGFVQTGKFGQFFLPMVVHRALKCKAVSAFLEGCCRCIGFTALWGTPVIVRMEEKK
;
A
#
# COMPACT_ATOMS: atom_id res chain seq x y z
N PRO A 1 -23.56 -9.42 4.59
CA PRO A 1 -23.69 -9.27 6.02
C PRO A 1 -23.66 -7.81 6.47
N LEU A 2 -22.51 -7.08 6.42
CA LEU A 2 -22.47 -5.67 6.88
C LEU A 2 -23.24 -4.72 5.96
N ALA A 3 -23.30 -5.01 4.66
CA ALA A 3 -24.04 -4.20 3.69
C ALA A 3 -25.56 -4.29 3.92
N ASP A 4 -26.07 -5.44 4.32
CA ASP A 4 -27.49 -5.67 4.57
C ASP A 4 -28.01 -4.91 5.80
N GLU A 5 -27.10 -4.52 6.71
CA GLU A 5 -27.45 -3.75 7.91
C GLU A 5 -27.43 -2.23 7.68
N GLY A 6 -27.27 -1.76 6.45
CA GLY A 6 -27.12 -0.33 6.12
C GLY A 6 -25.82 0.33 6.63
N LYS A 7 -24.86 -0.47 7.07
CA LYS A 7 -23.57 0.01 7.60
C LYS A 7 -22.48 0.19 6.53
N CYS A 8 -22.70 -0.37 5.33
CA CYS A 8 -21.77 -0.29 4.21
C CYS A 8 -22.52 0.03 2.92
N GLY A 9 -21.99 0.98 2.16
CA GLY A 9 -22.40 1.28 0.79
C GLY A 9 -21.30 0.86 -0.20
N PHE A 10 -21.69 0.50 -1.43
CA PHE A 10 -20.75 0.18 -2.50
C PHE A 10 -21.10 1.02 -3.72
N GLU A 11 -20.11 1.73 -4.22
CA GLU A 11 -20.25 2.58 -5.41
C GLU A 11 -19.13 2.26 -6.41
N VAL A 12 -19.47 2.37 -7.69
CA VAL A 12 -18.48 2.32 -8.77
C VAL A 12 -18.14 3.75 -9.14
N GLY A 13 -16.85 4.09 -9.09
CA GLY A 13 -16.40 5.46 -9.35
C GLY A 13 -14.98 5.53 -9.88
N ASN A 14 -14.60 6.74 -10.31
CA ASN A 14 -13.23 7.05 -10.69
C ASN A 14 -12.43 7.46 -9.46
N VAL A 15 -11.41 6.68 -9.10
CA VAL A 15 -10.61 6.91 -7.88
C VAL A 15 -9.71 8.14 -7.94
N ILE A 16 -9.44 8.67 -9.14
CA ILE A 16 -8.68 9.91 -9.34
C ILE A 16 -9.56 11.16 -9.49
N GLU A 17 -10.89 10.98 -9.37
CA GLU A 17 -11.90 12.01 -9.40
C GLU A 17 -13.10 11.54 -8.59
N LEU A 18 -12.98 11.61 -7.27
CA LEU A 18 -13.98 11.07 -6.36
C LEU A 18 -15.21 11.98 -6.30
N PRO A 19 -16.46 11.45 -6.37
CA PRO A 19 -17.69 12.24 -6.38
C PRO A 19 -18.07 12.75 -4.96
N TYR A 20 -17.11 13.02 -4.12
CA TYR A 20 -17.32 13.49 -2.75
C TYR A 20 -16.80 14.92 -2.58
N PRO A 21 -17.50 15.76 -1.76
CA PRO A 21 -17.01 17.08 -1.40
C PRO A 21 -15.67 17.05 -0.68
N ASP A 22 -14.96 18.17 -0.68
CA ASP A 22 -13.75 18.34 0.11
C ASP A 22 -14.03 18.09 1.59
N LYS A 23 -13.12 17.39 2.26
CA LYS A 23 -13.16 17.12 3.72
C LYS A 23 -14.49 16.51 4.19
N SER A 24 -15.10 15.64 3.37
CA SER A 24 -16.38 15.00 3.71
C SER A 24 -16.22 13.66 4.39
N ILE A 25 -15.05 13.01 4.29
CA ILE A 25 -14.78 11.66 4.78
C ILE A 25 -13.79 11.72 5.95
N ASP A 26 -14.14 11.15 7.10
CA ASP A 26 -13.30 11.21 8.31
C ASP A 26 -11.96 10.50 8.13
N VAL A 27 -11.97 9.30 7.54
CA VAL A 27 -10.77 8.49 7.25
C VAL A 27 -10.87 7.87 5.87
N VAL A 28 -9.88 8.13 5.03
CA VAL A 28 -9.76 7.50 3.72
C VAL A 28 -8.78 6.33 3.79
N VAL A 29 -9.23 5.15 3.38
CA VAL A 29 -8.40 3.93 3.36
C VAL A 29 -8.29 3.41 1.94
N ALA A 30 -7.06 3.32 1.42
CA ALA A 30 -6.78 2.82 0.08
C ALA A 30 -5.78 1.66 0.13
N VAL A 31 -6.27 0.43 -0.09
CA VAL A 31 -5.45 -0.79 -0.04
C VAL A 31 -5.16 -1.30 -1.44
N ARG A 32 -3.89 -1.51 -1.76
CA ARG A 32 -3.37 -1.98 -3.06
C ARG A 32 -3.77 -1.10 -4.25
N MET A 33 -4.08 0.16 -4.02
CA MET A 33 -4.50 1.07 -5.08
C MET A 33 -3.32 1.79 -5.73
N LEU A 34 -2.39 2.32 -4.96
CA LEU A 34 -1.23 3.06 -5.47
C LEU A 34 -0.42 2.26 -6.50
N THR A 35 -0.21 0.96 -6.26
CA THR A 35 0.61 0.10 -7.11
C THR A 35 0.02 -0.17 -8.49
N HIS A 36 -1.29 -0.01 -8.65
CA HIS A 36 -2.03 -0.28 -9.88
C HIS A 36 -2.58 0.98 -10.56
N CYS A 37 -2.30 2.16 -10.03
CA CYS A 37 -2.75 3.44 -10.56
C CYS A 37 -1.56 4.19 -11.18
N ASP A 38 -1.56 4.35 -12.50
CA ASP A 38 -0.52 5.12 -13.19
C ASP A 38 -0.57 6.61 -12.79
N ALA A 39 -1.79 7.13 -12.54
CA ALA A 39 -2.01 8.48 -12.04
C ALA A 39 -1.97 8.56 -10.50
N TRP A 40 -1.09 7.79 -9.84
CA TRP A 40 -0.99 7.75 -8.38
C TRP A 40 -0.79 9.13 -7.70
N PRO A 41 -0.13 10.15 -8.30
CA PRO A 41 -0.07 11.48 -7.67
C PRO A 41 -1.44 12.14 -7.58
N GLN A 42 -2.28 11.96 -8.62
CA GLN A 42 -3.65 12.46 -8.62
C GLN A 42 -4.52 11.69 -7.62
N LEU A 43 -4.34 10.37 -7.52
CA LEU A 43 -5.01 9.55 -6.51
C LEU A 43 -4.68 10.04 -5.09
N ILE A 44 -3.41 10.31 -4.77
CA ILE A 44 -3.00 10.88 -3.47
C ILE A 44 -3.71 12.21 -3.23
N LYS A 45 -3.72 13.11 -4.22
CA LYS A 45 -4.37 14.41 -4.12
C LYS A 45 -5.86 14.28 -3.81
N GLU A 46 -6.56 13.39 -4.50
CA GLU A 46 -7.98 13.14 -4.29
C GLU A 46 -8.28 12.54 -2.90
N MET A 47 -7.48 11.54 -2.48
CA MET A 47 -7.61 11.00 -1.12
C MET A 47 -7.44 12.07 -0.05
N CYS A 48 -6.47 12.96 -0.21
CA CYS A 48 -6.23 14.06 0.73
C CYS A 48 -7.35 15.11 0.65
N ARG A 49 -7.88 15.42 -0.54
CA ARG A 49 -8.95 16.39 -0.75
C ARG A 49 -10.24 15.99 -0.01
N VAL A 50 -10.66 14.73 -0.19
CA VAL A 50 -11.91 14.25 0.43
C VAL A 50 -11.78 13.93 1.90
N SER A 51 -10.55 13.70 2.40
CA SER A 51 -10.28 13.37 3.80
C SER A 51 -10.37 14.59 4.71
N ARG A 52 -10.99 14.42 5.88
CA ARG A 52 -10.97 15.42 6.98
C ARG A 52 -9.64 15.53 7.69
N GLY A 53 -8.69 14.66 7.40
CA GLY A 53 -7.36 14.77 7.97
C GLY A 53 -6.59 13.45 8.13
N VAL A 54 -7.19 12.30 7.83
CA VAL A 54 -6.51 11.00 7.97
C VAL A 54 -6.62 10.18 6.69
N VAL A 55 -5.47 9.80 6.13
CA VAL A 55 -5.38 8.86 5.00
C VAL A 55 -4.50 7.69 5.39
N ILE A 56 -4.99 6.47 5.16
CA ILE A 56 -4.25 5.23 5.36
C ILE A 56 -4.11 4.54 4.00
N THR A 57 -2.90 4.25 3.58
CA THR A 57 -2.66 3.53 2.33
C THR A 57 -1.47 2.59 2.44
N ASP A 58 -1.39 1.64 1.51
CA ASP A 58 -0.24 0.76 1.39
C ASP A 58 0.43 0.89 0.02
N TYR A 59 1.69 0.54 -0.02
CA TYR A 59 2.46 0.43 -1.25
C TYR A 59 3.62 -0.56 -1.10
N PRO A 60 4.00 -1.26 -2.18
CA PRO A 60 5.20 -2.07 -2.22
C PRO A 60 6.42 -1.15 -2.33
N THR A 61 7.40 -1.36 -1.45
CA THR A 61 8.63 -0.57 -1.47
C THR A 61 9.74 -1.24 -2.27
N SER A 62 10.49 -0.43 -3.03
CA SER A 62 11.73 -0.86 -3.67
C SER A 62 12.89 -1.05 -2.67
N GLN A 63 12.73 -0.62 -1.43
CA GLN A 63 13.71 -0.73 -0.34
C GLN A 63 13.50 -2.01 0.48
N SER A 64 13.15 -3.11 -0.16
CA SER A 64 12.89 -4.40 0.47
C SER A 64 13.63 -5.52 -0.26
N LEU A 65 13.75 -6.70 0.35
CA LEU A 65 14.26 -7.89 -0.34
C LEU A 65 13.43 -8.24 -1.58
N ASN A 66 12.16 -7.84 -1.62
CA ASN A 66 11.31 -7.98 -2.80
C ASN A 66 11.72 -7.07 -3.98
N ALA A 67 12.62 -6.11 -3.79
CA ALA A 67 13.22 -5.35 -4.89
C ALA A 67 14.07 -6.22 -5.83
N ILE A 68 14.54 -7.38 -5.35
CA ILE A 68 15.24 -8.38 -6.17
C ILE A 68 14.22 -9.18 -7.01
N ALA A 69 12.96 -9.22 -6.60
CA ALA A 69 11.89 -9.93 -7.30
C ALA A 69 11.61 -9.45 -8.74
N PRO A 70 11.80 -8.18 -9.14
CA PRO A 70 11.66 -7.78 -10.54
C PRO A 70 12.58 -8.52 -11.51
N ALA A 71 13.78 -8.89 -11.10
CA ALA A 71 14.68 -9.70 -11.95
C ALA A 71 14.11 -11.11 -12.20
N LEU A 72 13.49 -11.71 -11.18
CA LEU A 72 12.76 -12.98 -11.29
C LEU A 72 11.42 -12.82 -12.01
N PHE A 73 10.77 -11.66 -11.89
CA PHE A 73 9.50 -11.33 -12.54
C PHE A 73 9.67 -11.02 -14.03
N ASN A 74 10.78 -10.43 -14.45
CA ASN A 74 11.06 -10.16 -15.86
C ASN A 74 11.19 -11.47 -16.66
N ALA A 75 11.68 -12.53 -16.04
CA ALA A 75 11.64 -13.87 -16.65
C ALA A 75 10.19 -14.38 -16.81
N LYS A 76 9.29 -14.06 -15.86
CA LYS A 76 7.88 -14.45 -15.91
C LYS A 76 7.05 -13.60 -16.88
N LYS A 77 7.35 -12.31 -17.00
CA LYS A 77 6.69 -11.36 -17.93
C LYS A 77 6.83 -11.78 -19.40
N LYS A 78 7.90 -12.51 -19.72
CA LYS A 78 8.12 -13.09 -21.06
C LYS A 78 7.08 -14.18 -21.40
N TYR A 79 6.42 -14.76 -20.40
CA TYR A 79 5.44 -15.84 -20.55
C TYR A 79 3.98 -15.40 -20.31
N GLU A 80 3.73 -14.30 -19.60
CA GLU A 80 2.38 -13.82 -19.30
C GLU A 80 2.10 -12.48 -20.02
N LYS A 81 1.33 -12.53 -21.11
CA LYS A 81 0.97 -11.37 -21.96
C LYS A 81 0.01 -10.36 -21.32
N ASN A 82 -0.46 -10.55 -20.08
CA ASN A 82 -1.53 -9.75 -19.49
C ASN A 82 -1.26 -9.43 -18.01
N THR A 83 -0.14 -8.76 -17.71
CA THR A 83 0.15 -8.28 -16.36
C THR A 83 -0.27 -6.82 -16.21
N ARG A 84 -1.17 -6.55 -15.23
CA ARG A 84 -1.51 -5.19 -14.79
C ARG A 84 -0.23 -4.44 -14.43
N THR A 85 -0.21 -3.14 -14.67
CA THR A 85 0.86 -2.23 -14.23
C THR A 85 1.14 -2.45 -12.75
N TRP A 86 2.39 -2.63 -12.38
CA TRP A 86 2.80 -2.81 -11.01
C TRP A 86 4.00 -1.94 -10.71
N THR A 87 3.75 -0.90 -9.91
CA THR A 87 4.75 0.11 -9.57
C THR A 87 5.32 -0.14 -8.18
N LEU A 88 6.65 -0.14 -8.09
CA LEU A 88 7.38 -0.11 -6.82
C LEU A 88 7.71 1.33 -6.45
N PHE A 89 7.53 1.66 -5.19
CA PHE A 89 7.75 3.02 -4.69
C PHE A 89 8.99 3.12 -3.81
N LYS A 90 9.68 4.26 -3.89
CA LYS A 90 10.59 4.69 -2.84
C LYS A 90 9.77 5.42 -1.77
N HIS A 91 10.08 5.21 -0.48
CA HIS A 91 9.40 5.90 0.61
C HIS A 91 9.36 7.42 0.42
N LYS A 92 10.44 7.99 -0.11
CA LYS A 92 10.57 9.42 -0.38
C LYS A 92 9.49 9.91 -1.36
N GLN A 93 9.25 9.19 -2.45
CA GLN A 93 8.26 9.57 -3.47
C GLN A 93 6.84 9.68 -2.90
N VAL A 94 6.43 8.66 -2.13
CA VAL A 94 5.09 8.65 -1.50
C VAL A 94 4.98 9.78 -0.49
N LYS A 95 6.01 9.96 0.35
CA LYS A 95 6.07 11.02 1.35
C LYS A 95 5.98 12.43 0.74
N GLU A 96 6.69 12.67 -0.37
CA GLU A 96 6.65 13.93 -1.12
C GLU A 96 5.28 14.17 -1.77
N GLY A 97 4.65 13.12 -2.32
CA GLY A 97 3.30 13.21 -2.87
C GLY A 97 2.26 13.65 -1.83
N PHE A 98 2.31 13.09 -0.62
CA PHE A 98 1.44 13.50 0.48
C PHE A 98 1.81 14.87 1.03
N ALA A 99 3.10 15.19 1.14
CA ALA A 99 3.55 16.50 1.60
C ALA A 99 3.10 17.64 0.68
N ALA A 100 3.08 17.41 -0.64
CA ALA A 100 2.55 18.35 -1.61
C ALA A 100 1.04 18.61 -1.45
N ALA A 101 0.31 17.65 -0.86
CA ALA A 101 -1.11 17.79 -0.50
C ALA A 101 -1.33 18.26 0.94
N GLY A 102 -0.27 18.68 1.67
CA GLY A 102 -0.38 19.17 3.03
C GLY A 102 -0.46 18.10 4.13
N PHE A 103 -0.13 16.83 3.81
CA PHE A 103 -0.17 15.72 4.76
C PHE A 103 1.24 15.28 5.18
N VAL A 104 1.38 14.87 6.43
CA VAL A 104 2.62 14.34 7.00
C VAL A 104 2.43 12.91 7.48
N GLN A 105 3.50 12.11 7.40
CA GLN A 105 3.47 10.74 7.88
C GLN A 105 3.54 10.70 9.41
N THR A 106 2.54 10.11 10.05
CA THR A 106 2.46 9.90 11.50
C THR A 106 2.64 8.44 11.90
N GLY A 107 2.46 7.51 10.96
CA GLY A 107 2.65 6.08 11.19
C GLY A 107 3.23 5.35 9.99
N LYS A 108 4.01 4.30 10.26
CA LYS A 108 4.56 3.40 9.24
C LYS A 108 4.61 1.99 9.79
N PHE A 109 4.15 1.03 9.00
CA PHE A 109 4.17 -0.39 9.35
C PHE A 109 4.53 -1.25 8.14
N GLY A 110 5.65 -1.98 8.20
CA GLY A 110 6.02 -2.99 7.21
C GLY A 110 5.29 -4.31 7.50
N GLN A 111 4.71 -4.92 6.49
CA GLN A 111 3.91 -6.14 6.69
C GLN A 111 4.79 -7.40 6.77
N PHE A 112 5.57 -7.66 5.73
CA PHE A 112 6.38 -8.88 5.63
C PHE A 112 7.82 -8.52 5.25
N PHE A 113 8.78 -9.19 5.88
CA PHE A 113 10.18 -9.10 5.50
C PHE A 113 10.54 -10.09 4.41
N LEU A 114 10.09 -11.35 4.57
CA LEU A 114 10.37 -12.39 3.59
C LEU A 114 9.51 -12.25 2.32
N PRO A 115 10.09 -12.50 1.15
CA PRO A 115 9.35 -12.52 -0.10
C PRO A 115 8.20 -13.53 -0.08
N MET A 116 7.07 -13.17 -0.68
CA MET A 116 5.88 -14.03 -0.76
C MET A 116 6.18 -15.40 -1.40
N VAL A 117 7.20 -15.48 -2.26
CA VAL A 117 7.66 -16.74 -2.86
C VAL A 117 8.17 -17.70 -1.80
N VAL A 118 8.88 -17.20 -0.77
CA VAL A 118 9.38 -18.02 0.35
C VAL A 118 8.21 -18.61 1.15
N HIS A 119 7.19 -17.79 1.45
CA HIS A 119 5.98 -18.25 2.16
C HIS A 119 5.24 -19.36 1.38
N ARG A 120 5.17 -19.21 0.04
CA ARG A 120 4.57 -20.24 -0.83
C ARG A 120 5.40 -21.52 -0.90
N ALA A 121 6.72 -21.40 -0.91
CA ALA A 121 7.63 -22.55 -0.99
C ALA A 121 7.62 -23.39 0.29
N LEU A 122 7.52 -22.73 1.46
CA LEU A 122 7.51 -23.39 2.78
C LEU A 122 6.28 -24.28 3.00
N LYS A 123 5.15 -24.03 2.31
CA LYS A 123 3.86 -24.77 2.41
C LYS A 123 3.34 -25.03 3.83
N CYS A 124 4.02 -24.51 4.85
CA CYS A 124 3.69 -24.64 6.25
C CYS A 124 3.48 -23.27 6.89
N LYS A 125 2.23 -22.98 7.30
CA LYS A 125 1.86 -21.68 7.88
C LYS A 125 2.59 -21.40 9.20
N ALA A 126 2.78 -22.42 10.03
CA ALA A 126 3.43 -22.26 11.33
C ALA A 126 4.92 -21.89 11.18
N VAL A 127 5.64 -22.54 10.28
CA VAL A 127 7.06 -22.24 10.00
C VAL A 127 7.18 -20.83 9.40
N SER A 128 6.30 -20.47 8.45
CA SER A 128 6.26 -19.16 7.84
C SER A 128 6.00 -18.05 8.88
N ALA A 129 5.03 -18.24 9.76
CA ALA A 129 4.71 -17.30 10.83
C ALA A 129 5.85 -17.16 11.85
N PHE A 130 6.50 -18.25 12.20
CA PHE A 130 7.64 -18.24 13.11
C PHE A 130 8.82 -17.45 12.52
N LEU A 131 9.18 -17.69 11.26
CA LEU A 131 10.26 -16.97 10.60
C LEU A 131 9.98 -15.45 10.50
N GLU A 132 8.76 -15.08 10.12
CA GLU A 132 8.35 -13.66 10.13
C GLU A 132 8.35 -13.07 11.53
N GLY A 133 7.95 -13.83 12.54
CA GLY A 133 8.02 -13.44 13.94
C GLY A 133 9.46 -13.13 14.37
N CYS A 134 10.41 -13.98 14.04
CA CYS A 134 11.84 -13.74 14.28
C CYS A 134 12.33 -12.46 13.57
N CYS A 135 12.02 -12.30 12.28
CA CYS A 135 12.40 -11.10 11.52
C CYS A 135 11.80 -9.83 12.12
N ARG A 136 10.58 -9.91 12.64
CA ARG A 136 9.92 -8.79 13.32
C ARG A 136 10.59 -8.45 14.65
N CYS A 137 10.94 -9.44 15.47
CA CYS A 137 11.64 -9.25 16.76
C CYS A 137 13.01 -8.59 16.57
N ILE A 138 13.73 -8.92 15.48
CA ILE A 138 15.04 -8.34 15.16
C ILE A 138 14.90 -6.94 14.53
N GLY A 139 13.68 -6.52 14.15
CA GLY A 139 13.41 -5.22 13.52
C GLY A 139 13.53 -5.20 12.00
N PHE A 140 13.82 -6.30 11.34
CA PHE A 140 13.97 -6.36 9.88
C PHE A 140 12.66 -6.00 9.15
N THR A 141 11.53 -6.41 9.68
CA THR A 141 10.21 -6.07 9.10
C THR A 141 9.93 -4.56 9.18
N ALA A 142 10.39 -3.87 10.22
CA ALA A 142 10.21 -2.43 10.35
C ALA A 142 11.07 -1.64 9.35
N LEU A 143 12.28 -2.12 9.05
CA LEU A 143 13.23 -1.47 8.14
C LEU A 143 12.97 -1.80 6.67
N TRP A 144 12.75 -3.07 6.36
CA TRP A 144 12.70 -3.58 4.97
C TRP A 144 11.41 -4.36 4.65
N GLY A 145 10.40 -4.31 5.52
CA GLY A 145 9.12 -4.98 5.28
C GLY A 145 8.35 -4.36 4.11
N THR A 146 7.62 -5.22 3.38
CA THR A 146 6.77 -4.83 2.24
C THR A 146 5.54 -5.74 2.16
N PRO A 147 4.37 -5.26 1.71
CA PRO A 147 4.08 -3.83 1.49
C PRO A 147 4.16 -3.01 2.77
N VAL A 148 4.28 -1.70 2.62
CA VAL A 148 4.34 -0.76 3.73
C VAL A 148 2.99 -0.07 3.85
N ILE A 149 2.37 -0.14 5.02
CA ILE A 149 1.20 0.65 5.37
C ILE A 149 1.69 1.96 5.98
N VAL A 150 1.13 3.07 5.54
CA VAL A 150 1.40 4.41 6.10
C VAL A 150 0.10 5.06 6.54
N ARG A 151 0.18 5.75 7.67
CA ARG A 151 -0.82 6.69 8.14
C ARG A 151 -0.30 8.09 7.88
N MET A 152 -1.09 8.87 7.17
CA MET A 152 -0.81 10.23 6.81
C MET A 152 -1.86 11.13 7.45
N GLU A 153 -1.44 12.23 8.05
CA GLU A 153 -2.34 13.19 8.71
C GLU A 153 -2.10 14.60 8.16
N GLU A 154 -3.16 15.40 8.10
CA GLU A 154 -3.08 16.79 7.68
C GLU A 154 -2.14 17.55 8.62
N LYS A 155 -1.23 18.32 8.06
CA LYS A 155 -0.32 19.19 8.85
C LYS A 155 -1.14 20.31 9.47
N LYS A 156 -1.16 20.31 10.79
CA LYS A 156 -1.75 21.40 11.56
C LYS A 156 -0.88 22.65 11.48
#